data_65040105147114a59d23a8ec53e566fc
#
_entry.id   65040105147114a59d23a8ec53e566fc
#
_cell.length_a   1.000
_cell.length_b   1.000
_cell.length_c   1.000
_cell.angle_alpha   90.00
_cell.angle_beta   90.00
_cell.angle_gamma   90.00
#
_symmetry.space_group_name_H-M   'P 1'
#
loop_
_entity.id
_entity.type
_entity.pdbx_description
1 polymer ?
#
loop_
_entity_poly.entity_id
_entity_poly.type
_entity_poly.pdbx_seq_one_letter_code
_entity_poly.pdbx_strand_id
1 'polypeptide(L)'
;SPTTALFVDLKELSKFLIALGYAATVVDSAYEIVEQLKALQNLASTQTIFLTQREEERQEIVDNLQNEEERKTLISIEAEEFAEEVESKKDTVEREKQQVESKKYQVLRARQNAQSLLNQANKELEKLDKEHADLEKLEDAIQADIDRLSSVGGVAPDKLSWPVTTGYVSSGYKWRRLGGTTSFHGAIDIAASRGTSIKAAAGGVVILARYYGLAGRTVFIDHGGGMTTLYFHMDKILVSVGETVITGDQIGTVGSTGRSTGPHLHFEVRLKNPSSANCSLPYLDPTSRGRVNPYCFLD
;
A
#
# COMPACT_ATOMS: atom_id res chain seq x y z
N SER A 1 -14.51 3.41 -28.91
CA SER A 1 -15.60 3.64 -27.96
C SER A 1 -15.01 4.21 -26.68
N PRO A 2 -15.56 5.31 -26.07
CA PRO A 2 -14.94 6.01 -24.92
C PRO A 2 -14.88 5.18 -23.63
N THR A 3 -15.56 4.06 -23.57
CA THR A 3 -15.59 3.16 -22.40
C THR A 3 -14.37 2.26 -22.25
N THR A 4 -13.68 1.94 -23.36
CA THR A 4 -12.51 1.04 -23.32
C THR A 4 -11.24 1.73 -22.78
N ALA A 5 -11.09 3.03 -23.02
CA ALA A 5 -9.93 3.79 -22.56
C ALA A 5 -9.88 3.94 -21.02
N LEU A 6 -11.06 4.02 -20.37
CA LEU A 6 -11.13 4.20 -18.91
C LEU A 6 -10.70 2.95 -18.12
N PHE A 7 -10.83 1.75 -18.72
CA PHE A 7 -10.48 0.48 -18.07
C PHE A 7 -9.00 0.13 -18.16
N VAL A 8 -8.31 0.59 -19.20
CA VAL A 8 -6.86 0.40 -19.30
C VAL A 8 -6.15 1.19 -18.20
N ASP A 9 -6.62 2.42 -17.95
CA ASP A 9 -6.06 3.27 -16.89
C ASP A 9 -6.29 2.72 -15.48
N LEU A 10 -7.46 2.12 -15.21
CA LEU A 10 -7.75 1.56 -13.88
C LEU A 10 -6.91 0.30 -13.58
N LYS A 11 -6.56 -0.49 -14.60
CA LYS A 11 -5.71 -1.66 -14.44
C LYS A 11 -4.23 -1.29 -14.23
N GLU A 12 -3.77 -0.27 -14.92
CA GLU A 12 -2.43 0.28 -14.73
C GLU A 12 -2.34 1.05 -13.39
N LEU A 13 -3.38 1.78 -13.01
CA LEU A 13 -3.48 2.41 -11.70
C LEU A 13 -3.42 1.40 -10.56
N SER A 14 -4.13 0.26 -10.68
CA SER A 14 -4.10 -0.79 -9.66
C SER A 14 -2.70 -1.41 -9.51
N LYS A 15 -1.99 -1.64 -10.61
CA LYS A 15 -0.60 -2.10 -10.58
C LYS A 15 0.34 -1.08 -9.94
N PHE A 16 0.15 0.19 -10.22
CA PHE A 16 0.95 1.27 -9.69
C PHE A 16 0.71 1.48 -8.18
N LEU A 17 -0.55 1.42 -7.72
CA LEU A 17 -0.91 1.46 -6.30
C LEU A 17 -0.35 0.25 -5.52
N ILE A 18 -0.31 -0.92 -6.13
CA ILE A 18 0.32 -2.12 -5.58
C ILE A 18 1.85 -1.93 -5.46
N ALA A 19 2.48 -1.27 -6.41
CA ALA A 19 3.93 -0.99 -6.40
C ALA A 19 4.36 0.00 -5.31
N LEU A 20 3.47 0.82 -4.78
CA LEU A 20 3.78 1.95 -3.88
C LEU A 20 3.47 1.74 -2.39
N GLY A 21 2.93 0.60 -1.98
CA GLY A 21 2.73 0.28 -0.55
C GLY A 21 1.58 1.01 0.14
N TYR A 22 0.52 1.25 -0.58
CA TYR A 22 -0.65 1.93 -0.06
C TYR A 22 -1.40 1.12 1.00
N ALA A 23 -1.92 1.84 2.00
CA ALA A 23 -2.77 1.24 3.02
C ALA A 23 -3.88 0.40 2.37
N ALA A 24 -3.99 -0.85 2.79
CA ALA A 24 -4.90 -1.86 2.22
C ALA A 24 -6.34 -1.34 2.00
N THR A 25 -6.81 -0.44 2.85
CA THR A 25 -8.17 0.12 2.79
C THR A 25 -8.47 0.97 1.55
N VAL A 26 -7.50 1.69 0.99
CA VAL A 26 -7.71 2.52 -0.23
C VAL A 26 -7.68 1.66 -1.48
N VAL A 27 -6.80 0.65 -1.51
CA VAL A 27 -6.71 -0.30 -2.62
C VAL A 27 -7.95 -1.19 -2.66
N ASP A 28 -8.42 -1.68 -1.52
CA ASP A 28 -9.62 -2.52 -1.43
C ASP A 28 -10.86 -1.74 -1.88
N SER A 29 -11.03 -0.48 -1.45
CA SER A 29 -12.15 0.36 -1.89
C SER A 29 -12.09 0.68 -3.39
N ALA A 30 -10.89 0.93 -3.94
CA ALA A 30 -10.72 1.14 -5.38
C ALA A 30 -11.01 -0.13 -6.17
N TYR A 31 -10.62 -1.30 -5.64
CA TYR A 31 -10.89 -2.61 -6.26
C TYR A 31 -12.39 -2.93 -6.26
N GLU A 32 -13.10 -2.67 -5.16
CA GLU A 32 -14.57 -2.83 -5.07
C GLU A 32 -15.28 -1.95 -6.09
N ILE A 33 -14.88 -0.70 -6.24
CA ILE A 33 -15.45 0.23 -7.23
C ILE A 33 -15.19 -0.23 -8.66
N VAL A 34 -13.97 -0.73 -8.95
CA VAL A 34 -13.63 -1.29 -10.27
C VAL A 34 -14.51 -2.50 -10.59
N GLU A 35 -14.75 -3.39 -9.63
CA GLU A 35 -15.63 -4.55 -9.83
C GLU A 35 -17.10 -4.14 -9.98
N GLN A 36 -17.57 -3.15 -9.24
CA GLN A 36 -18.91 -2.59 -9.42
C GLN A 36 -19.08 -1.93 -10.79
N LEU A 37 -18.07 -1.19 -11.27
CA LEU A 37 -18.09 -0.59 -12.62
C LEU A 37 -18.10 -1.63 -13.73
N LYS A 38 -17.33 -2.72 -13.58
CA LYS A 38 -17.37 -3.86 -14.52
C LYS A 38 -18.75 -4.54 -14.52
N ALA A 39 -19.33 -4.75 -13.35
CA ALA A 39 -20.67 -5.33 -13.23
C ALA A 39 -21.73 -4.44 -13.90
N LEU A 40 -21.67 -3.13 -13.70
CA LEU A 40 -22.56 -2.16 -14.33
C LEU A 40 -22.37 -2.10 -15.86
N GLN A 41 -21.15 -2.17 -16.35
CA GLN A 41 -20.86 -2.20 -17.79
C GLN A 41 -21.39 -3.48 -18.45
N ASN A 42 -21.20 -4.64 -17.81
CA ASN A 42 -21.74 -5.91 -18.30
C ASN A 42 -23.28 -5.87 -18.31
N LEU A 43 -23.91 -5.29 -17.30
CA LEU A 43 -25.35 -5.10 -17.24
C LEU A 43 -25.85 -4.17 -18.35
N ALA A 44 -25.17 -3.04 -18.59
CA ALA A 44 -25.51 -2.10 -19.66
C ALA A 44 -25.35 -2.72 -21.06
N SER A 45 -24.31 -3.52 -21.27
CA SER A 45 -24.07 -4.26 -22.53
C SER A 45 -25.16 -5.29 -22.77
N THR A 46 -25.54 -6.07 -21.76
CA THR A 46 -26.61 -7.06 -21.84
C THR A 46 -27.96 -6.42 -22.16
N GLN A 47 -28.24 -5.26 -21.58
CA GLN A 47 -29.47 -4.51 -21.86
C GLN A 47 -29.49 -3.89 -23.26
N THR A 48 -28.34 -3.43 -23.76
CA THR A 48 -28.26 -2.92 -25.14
C THR A 48 -28.56 -4.04 -26.16
N ILE A 49 -28.01 -5.24 -25.94
CA ILE A 49 -28.32 -6.42 -26.78
C ILE A 49 -29.81 -6.75 -26.73
N PHE A 50 -30.41 -6.73 -25.54
CA PHE A 50 -31.85 -6.98 -25.38
C PHE A 50 -32.73 -5.94 -26.10
N LEU A 51 -32.38 -4.67 -26.04
CA LEU A 51 -33.12 -3.60 -26.73
C LEU A 51 -32.98 -3.72 -28.28
N THR A 52 -31.80 -4.10 -28.78
CA THR A 52 -31.57 -4.33 -30.20
C THR A 52 -32.40 -5.51 -30.70
N GLN A 53 -32.45 -6.61 -29.97
CA GLN A 53 -33.32 -7.76 -30.32
C GLN A 53 -34.79 -7.40 -30.32
N ARG A 54 -35.23 -6.60 -29.36
CA ARG A 54 -36.62 -6.11 -29.32
C ARG A 54 -36.95 -5.13 -30.46
N GLU A 55 -35.99 -4.35 -30.93
CA GLU A 55 -36.15 -3.48 -32.09
C GLU A 55 -36.22 -4.31 -33.39
N GLU A 56 -35.44 -5.35 -33.53
CA GLU A 56 -35.51 -6.31 -34.65
C GLU A 56 -36.87 -7.06 -34.65
N GLU A 57 -37.36 -7.57 -33.53
CA GLU A 57 -38.70 -8.16 -33.39
C GLU A 57 -39.82 -7.17 -33.79
N ARG A 58 -39.67 -5.92 -33.40
CA ARG A 58 -40.64 -4.86 -33.72
C ARG A 58 -40.62 -4.56 -35.21
N GLN A 59 -39.44 -4.55 -35.84
CA GLN A 59 -39.34 -4.34 -37.29
C GLN A 59 -39.95 -5.50 -38.07
N GLU A 60 -39.72 -6.74 -37.61
CA GLU A 60 -40.32 -7.95 -38.19
C GLU A 60 -41.88 -7.89 -38.11
N ILE A 61 -42.42 -7.41 -36.98
CA ILE A 61 -43.87 -7.19 -36.82
C ILE A 61 -44.40 -6.13 -37.78
N VAL A 62 -43.65 -5.05 -38.00
CA VAL A 62 -44.03 -3.97 -38.93
C VAL A 62 -44.04 -4.48 -40.38
N ASP A 63 -43.01 -5.24 -40.75
CA ASP A 63 -42.88 -5.79 -42.10
C ASP A 63 -43.98 -6.82 -42.43
N ASN A 64 -44.36 -7.67 -41.43
CA ASN A 64 -45.49 -8.59 -41.56
C ASN A 64 -46.84 -7.91 -41.69
N LEU A 65 -47.04 -6.78 -41.04
CA LEU A 65 -48.24 -5.96 -41.19
C LEU A 65 -48.36 -5.30 -42.58
N GLN A 66 -47.25 -4.95 -43.21
CA GLN A 66 -47.23 -4.34 -44.55
C GLN A 66 -47.59 -5.33 -45.68
N ASN A 67 -47.29 -6.65 -45.44
CA ASN A 67 -47.54 -7.72 -46.41
C ASN A 67 -48.97 -8.28 -46.41
N GLU A 68 -49.80 -7.93 -45.43
CA GLU A 68 -51.14 -8.47 -45.24
C GLU A 68 -52.29 -7.53 -45.69
N GLU A 69 -52.02 -6.45 -46.39
CA GLU A 69 -53.08 -5.55 -46.92
C GLU A 69 -54.05 -6.24 -47.92
N GLU A 70 -53.73 -7.46 -48.36
CA GLU A 70 -54.57 -8.22 -49.31
C GLU A 70 -55.67 -9.07 -48.65
N ARG A 71 -55.76 -9.16 -47.32
CA ARG A 71 -56.77 -9.96 -46.60
C ARG A 71 -57.73 -9.12 -45.77
N LYS A 72 -58.44 -8.20 -46.41
CA LYS A 72 -59.26 -7.14 -45.74
C LYS A 72 -60.46 -7.57 -44.90
N THR A 73 -60.88 -8.81 -44.83
CA THR A 73 -62.12 -9.19 -44.15
C THR A 73 -61.93 -10.00 -42.83
N LEU A 74 -60.81 -10.64 -42.63
CA LEU A 74 -60.44 -11.21 -41.32
C LEU A 74 -59.66 -10.29 -40.44
N ILE A 75 -59.12 -9.25 -41.02
CA ILE A 75 -58.09 -8.36 -40.45
C ILE A 75 -58.65 -7.36 -39.42
N SER A 76 -59.96 -7.08 -39.38
CA SER A 76 -60.43 -6.04 -38.45
C SER A 76 -60.42 -6.50 -36.97
N ILE A 77 -60.67 -7.76 -36.73
CA ILE A 77 -60.63 -8.27 -35.35
C ILE A 77 -59.18 -8.59 -34.91
N GLU A 78 -58.42 -9.25 -35.79
CA GLU A 78 -57.00 -9.49 -35.51
C GLU A 78 -56.16 -8.18 -35.51
N ALA A 79 -56.56 -7.14 -36.28
CA ALA A 79 -55.91 -5.85 -36.27
C ALA A 79 -56.19 -5.07 -34.98
N GLU A 80 -57.37 -5.18 -34.39
CA GLU A 80 -57.66 -4.57 -33.07
C GLU A 80 -56.86 -5.27 -31.96
N GLU A 81 -56.86 -6.60 -31.91
CA GLU A 81 -56.07 -7.35 -30.93
C GLU A 81 -54.54 -7.05 -31.09
N PHE A 82 -54.08 -6.93 -32.34
CA PHE A 82 -52.71 -6.60 -32.64
C PHE A 82 -52.36 -5.13 -32.30
N ALA A 83 -53.27 -4.20 -32.49
CA ALA A 83 -53.11 -2.81 -32.10
C ALA A 83 -52.97 -2.70 -30.56
N GLU A 84 -53.77 -3.46 -29.80
CA GLU A 84 -53.65 -3.53 -28.34
C GLU A 84 -52.29 -4.14 -27.92
N GLU A 85 -51.82 -5.17 -28.62
CA GLU A 85 -50.52 -5.76 -28.38
C GLU A 85 -49.38 -4.80 -28.69
N VAL A 86 -49.47 -4.05 -29.81
CA VAL A 86 -48.49 -3.04 -30.18
C VAL A 86 -48.46 -1.87 -29.16
N GLU A 87 -49.60 -1.41 -28.68
CA GLU A 87 -49.65 -0.37 -27.65
C GLU A 87 -49.10 -0.87 -26.33
N SER A 88 -49.40 -2.13 -25.94
CA SER A 88 -48.83 -2.77 -24.77
C SER A 88 -47.28 -2.92 -24.87
N LYS A 89 -46.78 -3.28 -26.06
CA LYS A 89 -45.35 -3.35 -26.34
C LYS A 89 -44.68 -1.97 -26.33
N LYS A 90 -45.36 -0.97 -26.87
CA LYS A 90 -44.91 0.44 -26.87
C LYS A 90 -44.77 0.96 -25.44
N ASP A 91 -45.75 0.68 -24.57
CA ASP A 91 -45.71 1.02 -23.15
C ASP A 91 -44.55 0.30 -22.42
N THR A 92 -44.27 -0.91 -22.87
CA THR A 92 -43.15 -1.68 -22.31
C THR A 92 -41.83 -1.07 -22.72
N VAL A 93 -41.66 -0.72 -24.00
CA VAL A 93 -40.45 -0.06 -24.52
C VAL A 93 -40.25 1.30 -23.85
N GLU A 94 -41.29 2.09 -23.64
CA GLU A 94 -41.16 3.39 -22.96
C GLU A 94 -40.74 3.20 -21.46
N ARG A 95 -41.30 2.19 -20.78
CA ARG A 95 -40.85 1.84 -19.42
C ARG A 95 -39.38 1.40 -19.38
N GLU A 96 -38.99 0.56 -20.34
CA GLU A 96 -37.59 0.10 -20.45
C GLU A 96 -36.64 1.27 -20.76
N LYS A 97 -37.03 2.19 -21.63
CA LYS A 97 -36.31 3.41 -21.92
C LYS A 97 -36.13 4.29 -20.69
N GLN A 98 -37.15 4.43 -19.84
CA GLN A 98 -37.07 5.16 -18.58
C GLN A 98 -36.09 4.43 -17.60
N GLN A 99 -36.12 3.10 -17.57
CA GLN A 99 -35.16 2.33 -16.78
C GLN A 99 -33.71 2.49 -17.27
N VAL A 100 -33.49 2.49 -18.58
CA VAL A 100 -32.18 2.74 -19.18
C VAL A 100 -31.66 4.13 -18.84
N GLU A 101 -32.52 5.16 -18.94
CA GLU A 101 -32.13 6.52 -18.54
C GLU A 101 -31.80 6.59 -17.04
N SER A 102 -32.61 5.95 -16.18
CA SER A 102 -32.31 5.87 -14.75
C SER A 102 -30.94 5.21 -14.47
N LYS A 103 -30.67 4.07 -15.13
CA LYS A 103 -29.39 3.38 -15.01
C LYS A 103 -28.22 4.20 -15.57
N LYS A 104 -28.41 4.93 -16.66
CA LYS A 104 -27.45 5.87 -17.20
C LYS A 104 -27.06 6.94 -16.17
N TYR A 105 -28.02 7.49 -15.44
CA TYR A 105 -27.74 8.40 -14.33
C TYR A 105 -26.96 7.74 -13.19
N GLN A 106 -27.29 6.49 -12.85
CA GLN A 106 -26.52 5.74 -11.84
C GLN A 106 -25.07 5.53 -12.28
N VAL A 107 -24.85 5.13 -13.53
CA VAL A 107 -23.51 4.96 -14.11
C VAL A 107 -22.73 6.28 -14.12
N LEU A 108 -23.38 7.39 -14.50
CA LEU A 108 -22.74 8.71 -14.46
C LEU A 108 -22.32 9.09 -13.04
N ARG A 109 -23.19 8.84 -12.05
CA ARG A 109 -22.90 9.12 -10.64
C ARG A 109 -21.77 8.23 -10.11
N ALA A 110 -21.79 6.94 -10.46
CA ALA A 110 -20.71 6.01 -10.11
C ALA A 110 -19.38 6.45 -10.74
N ARG A 111 -19.38 6.91 -11.99
CA ARG A 111 -18.20 7.47 -12.67
C ARG A 111 -17.66 8.72 -11.98
N GLN A 112 -18.54 9.63 -11.55
CA GLN A 112 -18.12 10.82 -10.81
C GLN A 112 -17.51 10.46 -9.46
N ASN A 113 -18.11 9.50 -8.74
CA ASN A 113 -17.57 8.99 -7.48
C ASN A 113 -16.20 8.32 -7.70
N ALA A 114 -16.07 7.47 -8.72
CA ALA A 114 -14.81 6.84 -9.08
C ALA A 114 -13.72 7.87 -9.44
N GLN A 115 -14.08 8.94 -10.17
CA GLN A 115 -13.13 10.02 -10.47
C GLN A 115 -12.72 10.79 -9.21
N SER A 116 -13.64 11.02 -8.28
CA SER A 116 -13.33 11.65 -7.00
C SER A 116 -12.35 10.80 -6.18
N LEU A 117 -12.60 9.49 -6.10
CA LEU A 117 -11.72 8.54 -5.42
C LEU A 117 -10.34 8.45 -6.08
N LEU A 118 -10.29 8.47 -7.41
CA LEU A 118 -9.04 8.51 -8.16
C LEU A 118 -8.22 9.77 -7.82
N ASN A 119 -8.89 10.91 -7.75
CA ASN A 119 -8.24 12.16 -7.38
C ASN A 119 -7.72 12.14 -5.92
N GLN A 120 -8.47 11.50 -5.01
CA GLN A 120 -8.02 11.29 -3.63
C GLN A 120 -6.82 10.35 -3.57
N ALA A 121 -6.87 9.24 -4.31
CA ALA A 121 -5.78 8.28 -4.39
C ALA A 121 -4.50 8.91 -4.97
N ASN A 122 -4.62 9.75 -6.00
CA ASN A 122 -3.47 10.46 -6.57
C ASN A 122 -2.84 11.44 -5.56
N LYS A 123 -3.67 12.17 -4.80
CA LYS A 123 -3.16 13.06 -3.73
C LYS A 123 -2.43 12.29 -2.63
N GLU A 124 -2.97 11.13 -2.25
CA GLU A 124 -2.32 10.30 -1.25
C GLU A 124 -1.03 9.69 -1.80
N LEU A 125 -0.99 9.36 -3.10
CA LEU A 125 0.20 8.94 -3.82
C LEU A 125 1.31 10.00 -3.77
N GLU A 126 1.01 11.23 -4.17
CA GLU A 126 1.96 12.34 -4.11
C GLU A 126 2.53 12.54 -2.70
N LYS A 127 1.68 12.37 -1.68
CA LYS A 127 2.10 12.44 -0.28
C LYS A 127 3.08 11.32 0.08
N LEU A 128 2.83 10.09 -0.37
CA LEU A 128 3.70 8.94 -0.11
C LEU A 128 5.02 9.02 -0.89
N ASP A 129 4.99 9.52 -2.13
CA ASP A 129 6.21 9.75 -2.90
C ASP A 129 7.11 10.77 -2.18
N LYS A 130 6.50 11.80 -1.60
CA LYS A 130 7.23 12.76 -0.77
C LYS A 130 7.77 12.11 0.51
N GLU A 131 6.95 11.32 1.22
CA GLU A 131 7.40 10.59 2.41
C GLU A 131 8.52 9.60 2.08
N HIS A 132 8.47 8.95 0.91
CA HIS A 132 9.53 8.05 0.44
C HIS A 132 10.83 8.83 0.19
N ALA A 133 10.75 9.95 -0.52
CA ALA A 133 11.91 10.80 -0.76
C ALA A 133 12.51 11.36 0.56
N ASP A 134 11.67 11.68 1.55
CA ASP A 134 12.13 12.11 2.87
C ASP A 134 12.77 10.96 3.66
N LEU A 135 12.30 9.71 3.49
CA LEU A 135 12.94 8.51 4.04
C LEU A 135 14.30 8.26 3.41
N GLU A 136 14.42 8.35 2.10
CA GLU A 136 15.72 8.18 1.41
C GLU A 136 16.73 9.22 1.88
N LYS A 137 16.32 10.48 1.99
CA LYS A 137 17.19 11.54 2.54
C LYS A 137 17.60 11.27 3.97
N LEU A 138 16.68 10.76 4.81
CA LEU A 138 17.00 10.40 6.18
C LEU A 138 18.02 9.26 6.23
N GLU A 139 17.87 8.25 5.39
CA GLU A 139 18.81 7.14 5.30
C GLU A 139 20.19 7.57 4.87
N ASP A 140 20.27 8.48 3.89
CA ASP A 140 21.54 9.07 3.44
C ASP A 140 22.18 9.91 4.57
N ALA A 141 21.37 10.68 5.30
CA ALA A 141 21.84 11.47 6.43
C ALA A 141 22.34 10.57 7.58
N ILE A 142 21.64 9.48 7.88
CA ILE A 142 22.08 8.49 8.87
C ILE A 142 23.44 7.91 8.47
N GLN A 143 23.59 7.49 7.22
CA GLN A 143 24.87 6.92 6.76
C GLN A 143 25.99 7.95 6.83
N ALA A 144 25.74 9.17 6.39
CA ALA A 144 26.72 10.26 6.46
C ALA A 144 27.10 10.61 7.91
N ASP A 145 26.14 10.59 8.85
CA ASP A 145 26.43 10.81 10.27
C ASP A 145 27.26 9.65 10.84
N ILE A 146 26.98 8.39 10.50
CA ILE A 146 27.79 7.23 10.89
C ILE A 146 29.22 7.41 10.35
N ASP A 147 29.37 7.67 9.06
CA ASP A 147 30.70 7.79 8.43
C ASP A 147 31.52 8.94 9.03
N ARG A 148 30.88 10.03 9.42
CA ARG A 148 31.50 11.20 10.02
C ARG A 148 31.84 11.02 11.49
N LEU A 149 30.95 10.36 12.25
CA LEU A 149 31.02 10.28 13.71
C LEU A 149 31.72 9.02 14.20
N SER A 150 31.70 7.93 13.41
CA SER A 150 32.41 6.69 13.77
C SER A 150 33.91 6.91 13.70
N SER A 151 34.53 6.97 14.87
CA SER A 151 35.97 7.20 15.03
C SER A 151 36.62 6.21 15.99
N VAL A 152 35.84 5.28 16.56
CA VAL A 152 36.36 4.29 17.51
C VAL A 152 37.17 3.25 16.76
N GLY A 153 38.46 3.21 17.03
CA GLY A 153 39.34 2.15 16.56
C GLY A 153 39.06 0.83 17.26
N GLY A 154 39.62 -0.26 16.76
CA GLY A 154 39.51 -1.56 17.39
C GLY A 154 38.88 -2.63 16.49
N VAL A 155 38.41 -3.70 17.09
CA VAL A 155 37.79 -4.84 16.42
C VAL A 155 36.30 -4.82 16.76
N ALA A 156 35.46 -5.01 15.75
CA ALA A 156 34.01 -5.13 15.94
C ALA A 156 33.72 -6.33 16.86
N PRO A 157 32.71 -6.22 17.75
CA PRO A 157 32.30 -7.36 18.59
C PRO A 157 31.73 -8.48 17.71
N ASP A 158 32.10 -9.71 17.95
CA ASP A 158 31.57 -10.90 17.26
C ASP A 158 30.12 -11.18 17.66
N LYS A 159 29.75 -10.77 18.88
CA LYS A 159 28.42 -11.03 19.48
C LYS A 159 27.83 -9.77 20.10
N LEU A 160 26.51 -9.68 19.95
CA LEU A 160 25.68 -8.63 20.52
C LEU A 160 24.64 -9.25 21.46
N SER A 161 24.46 -8.64 22.62
CA SER A 161 23.34 -8.98 23.50
C SER A 161 22.03 -8.40 23.00
N TRP A 162 20.91 -9.09 23.30
CA TRP A 162 19.60 -8.58 22.98
C TRP A 162 19.36 -7.21 23.64
N PRO A 163 19.00 -6.18 22.83
CA PRO A 163 18.83 -4.83 23.34
C PRO A 163 17.56 -4.65 24.20
N VAL A 164 16.60 -5.57 24.07
CA VAL A 164 15.40 -5.66 24.90
C VAL A 164 15.21 -7.11 25.31
N THR A 165 15.13 -7.38 26.62
CA THR A 165 15.06 -8.74 27.19
C THR A 165 13.63 -9.23 27.38
N THR A 166 12.62 -8.36 27.19
CA THR A 166 11.20 -8.66 27.31
C THR A 166 10.48 -8.22 26.04
N GLY A 167 9.54 -9.03 25.57
CA GLY A 167 8.84 -8.76 24.30
C GLY A 167 9.10 -9.86 23.28
N TYR A 168 8.81 -9.58 22.03
CA TYR A 168 8.97 -10.49 20.90
C TYR A 168 9.32 -9.75 19.61
N VAL A 169 10.00 -10.43 18.69
CA VAL A 169 10.27 -9.85 17.36
C VAL A 169 8.99 -9.83 16.54
N SER A 170 8.45 -8.65 16.32
CA SER A 170 7.23 -8.43 15.51
C SER A 170 7.53 -8.35 14.00
N SER A 171 8.73 -7.92 13.63
CA SER A 171 9.20 -7.87 12.25
C SER A 171 10.70 -8.17 12.17
N GLY A 172 11.08 -9.13 11.35
CA GLY A 172 12.49 -9.51 11.16
C GLY A 172 13.15 -8.77 10.00
N TYR A 173 14.46 -9.06 9.81
CA TYR A 173 15.28 -8.61 8.69
C TYR A 173 14.87 -9.38 7.42
N LYS A 174 13.97 -8.82 6.63
CA LYS A 174 13.37 -9.51 5.48
C LYS A 174 12.61 -8.57 4.55
N TRP A 175 12.33 -9.04 3.36
CA TRP A 175 11.29 -8.44 2.53
C TRP A 175 9.93 -8.55 3.23
N ARG A 176 9.19 -7.46 3.29
CA ARG A 176 7.84 -7.41 3.85
C ARG A 176 6.91 -6.62 2.95
N ARG A 177 5.63 -6.97 3.00
CA ARG A 177 4.58 -6.24 2.30
C ARG A 177 3.85 -5.37 3.31
N LEU A 178 3.94 -4.05 3.11
CA LEU A 178 3.24 -3.06 3.92
C LEU A 178 2.35 -2.25 2.98
N GLY A 179 1.04 -2.27 3.20
CA GLY A 179 0.09 -1.48 2.42
C GLY A 179 0.13 -1.74 0.91
N GLY A 180 0.42 -2.99 0.49
CA GLY A 180 0.51 -3.34 -0.93
C GLY A 180 1.89 -3.21 -1.56
N THR A 181 2.85 -2.51 -0.94
CA THR A 181 4.23 -2.37 -1.43
C THR A 181 5.15 -3.39 -0.79
N THR A 182 6.04 -3.95 -1.59
CA THR A 182 7.14 -4.78 -1.10
C THR A 182 8.31 -3.88 -0.76
N SER A 183 8.74 -3.87 0.51
CA SER A 183 9.92 -3.15 1.00
C SER A 183 10.82 -4.08 1.79
N PHE A 184 12.12 -3.80 1.75
CA PHE A 184 13.06 -4.55 2.58
C PHE A 184 13.14 -3.90 3.96
N HIS A 185 13.00 -4.70 5.03
CA HIS A 185 13.19 -4.28 6.41
C HIS A 185 14.61 -4.63 6.85
N GLY A 186 15.53 -3.65 6.77
CA GLY A 186 16.96 -3.81 7.12
C GLY A 186 17.24 -3.79 8.62
N ALA A 187 16.31 -4.27 9.44
CA ALA A 187 16.31 -4.21 10.90
C ALA A 187 15.54 -5.36 11.50
N ILE A 188 15.50 -5.42 12.83
CA ILE A 188 14.48 -6.15 13.56
C ILE A 188 13.64 -5.17 14.39
N ASP A 189 12.31 -5.39 14.42
CA ASP A 189 11.39 -4.67 15.30
C ASP A 189 11.06 -5.57 16.50
N ILE A 190 11.37 -5.11 17.70
CA ILE A 190 11.10 -5.81 18.94
C ILE A 190 9.94 -5.12 19.64
N ALA A 191 8.75 -5.72 19.56
CA ALA A 191 7.55 -5.23 20.23
C ALA A 191 7.70 -5.44 21.76
N ALA A 192 7.54 -4.36 22.50
CA ALA A 192 7.56 -4.36 23.95
C ALA A 192 6.76 -3.17 24.50
N SER A 193 6.33 -3.24 25.75
CA SER A 193 5.56 -2.16 26.36
C SER A 193 6.36 -0.86 26.39
N ARG A 194 5.67 0.28 26.20
CA ARG A 194 6.28 1.60 26.37
C ARG A 194 6.95 1.69 27.75
N GLY A 195 8.17 2.22 27.79
CA GLY A 195 8.96 2.33 29.03
C GLY A 195 9.83 1.10 29.34
N THR A 196 9.71 0.00 28.59
CA THR A 196 10.64 -1.14 28.71
C THR A 196 12.07 -0.68 28.49
N SER A 197 13.00 -1.16 29.31
CA SER A 197 14.42 -0.80 29.22
C SER A 197 15.01 -1.23 27.89
N ILE A 198 15.72 -0.30 27.23
CA ILE A 198 16.59 -0.57 26.09
C ILE A 198 18.03 -0.55 26.59
N LYS A 199 18.78 -1.58 26.26
CA LYS A 199 20.16 -1.79 26.69
C LYS A 199 21.13 -1.71 25.50
N ALA A 200 22.34 -1.25 25.76
CA ALA A 200 23.44 -1.32 24.80
C ALA A 200 23.73 -2.79 24.43
N ALA A 201 23.66 -3.14 23.17
CA ALA A 201 23.89 -4.51 22.69
C ALA A 201 25.34 -4.94 22.80
N ALA A 202 26.26 -3.98 22.79
CA ALA A 202 27.67 -4.17 23.07
C ALA A 202 28.25 -2.89 23.67
N GLY A 203 29.47 -2.98 24.23
CA GLY A 203 30.23 -1.81 24.68
C GLY A 203 30.63 -0.92 23.50
N GLY A 204 30.71 0.39 23.72
CA GLY A 204 31.07 1.34 22.68
C GLY A 204 30.91 2.80 23.12
N VAL A 205 30.94 3.71 22.16
CA VAL A 205 30.76 5.14 22.38
C VAL A 205 29.46 5.59 21.71
N VAL A 206 28.66 6.35 22.42
CA VAL A 206 27.45 6.97 21.88
C VAL A 206 27.83 8.09 20.91
N ILE A 207 27.53 7.91 19.63
CA ILE A 207 27.87 8.87 18.58
C ILE A 207 26.68 9.76 18.19
N LEU A 208 25.43 9.33 18.51
CA LEU A 208 24.23 10.13 18.32
C LEU A 208 23.19 9.81 19.41
N ALA A 209 22.56 10.84 19.97
CA ALA A 209 21.52 10.72 21.00
C ALA A 209 20.55 11.92 20.88
N ARG A 210 19.52 11.81 20.00
CA ARG A 210 18.59 12.91 19.75
C ARG A 210 17.30 12.45 19.06
N TYR A 211 16.35 13.36 18.87
CA TYR A 211 15.25 13.14 17.95
C TYR A 211 15.75 13.23 16.51
N TYR A 212 15.44 12.24 15.68
CA TYR A 212 16.00 12.11 14.34
C TYR A 212 14.90 11.84 13.30
N GLY A 213 14.17 12.87 12.91
CA GLY A 213 13.13 12.79 11.88
C GLY A 213 12.13 11.66 12.09
N LEU A 214 11.95 10.85 11.05
CA LEU A 214 11.02 9.72 11.07
C LEU A 214 11.46 8.57 11.98
N ALA A 215 12.75 8.47 12.31
CA ALA A 215 13.26 7.50 13.28
C ALA A 215 12.85 7.82 14.73
N GLY A 216 12.38 9.03 14.99
CA GLY A 216 12.00 9.46 16.33
C GLY A 216 13.19 9.71 17.25
N ARG A 217 13.05 9.48 18.55
CA ARG A 217 14.18 9.50 19.49
C ARG A 217 15.08 8.31 19.24
N THR A 218 16.35 8.58 19.06
CA THR A 218 17.31 7.67 18.45
C THR A 218 18.66 7.75 19.17
N VAL A 219 19.29 6.58 19.35
CA VAL A 219 20.68 6.45 19.83
C VAL A 219 21.46 5.63 18.81
N PHE A 220 22.69 6.08 18.50
CA PHE A 220 23.70 5.30 17.74
C PHE A 220 24.90 5.04 18.65
N ILE A 221 25.40 3.80 18.63
CA ILE A 221 26.58 3.41 19.39
C ILE A 221 27.60 2.85 18.41
N ASP A 222 28.77 3.46 18.36
CA ASP A 222 29.95 2.95 17.64
C ASP A 222 30.70 1.97 18.55
N HIS A 223 30.79 0.72 18.10
CA HIS A 223 31.45 -0.36 18.83
C HIS A 223 32.91 -0.58 18.42
N GLY A 224 33.44 0.24 17.51
CA GLY A 224 34.75 0.03 16.89
C GLY A 224 34.69 -0.97 15.73
N GLY A 225 35.79 -1.14 15.04
CA GLY A 225 35.91 -2.05 13.90
C GLY A 225 34.94 -1.76 12.75
N GLY A 226 34.32 -0.58 12.74
CA GLY A 226 33.30 -0.17 11.77
C GLY A 226 31.92 -0.72 12.02
N MET A 227 31.62 -1.22 13.20
CA MET A 227 30.27 -1.68 13.61
C MET A 227 29.55 -0.59 14.41
N THR A 228 28.33 -0.28 14.00
CA THR A 228 27.42 0.64 14.71
C THR A 228 26.08 -0.02 14.92
N THR A 229 25.51 0.09 16.14
CA THR A 229 24.11 -0.26 16.40
C THR A 229 23.25 0.97 16.54
N LEU A 230 22.01 0.86 16.02
CA LEU A 230 21.04 1.96 15.97
C LEU A 230 19.76 1.53 16.67
N TYR A 231 19.25 2.44 17.52
CA TYR A 231 18.07 2.21 18.36
C TYR A 231 17.07 3.32 18.10
N PHE A 232 15.92 2.98 17.48
CA PHE A 232 14.91 3.97 17.06
C PHE A 232 13.61 3.88 17.86
N HIS A 233 12.75 4.85 17.65
CA HIS A 233 11.40 4.96 18.21
C HIS A 233 11.33 5.03 19.73
N MET A 234 12.44 5.38 20.38
CA MET A 234 12.55 5.42 21.84
C MET A 234 11.56 6.40 22.49
N ASP A 235 11.12 6.12 23.71
CA ASP A 235 10.34 7.05 24.54
C ASP A 235 11.25 8.03 25.27
N LYS A 236 12.35 7.53 25.84
CA LYS A 236 13.37 8.34 26.51
C LYS A 236 14.77 7.90 26.06
N ILE A 237 15.65 8.90 25.91
CA ILE A 237 17.08 8.70 25.76
C ILE A 237 17.69 8.99 27.14
N LEU A 238 18.55 8.10 27.62
CA LEU A 238 19.17 8.17 28.95
C LEU A 238 20.70 8.34 28.91
N VAL A 239 21.25 8.47 27.69
CA VAL A 239 22.70 8.63 27.44
C VAL A 239 22.95 9.88 26.60
N SER A 240 24.19 10.33 26.61
CA SER A 240 24.64 11.54 25.89
C SER A 240 25.70 11.19 24.84
N VAL A 241 25.82 12.00 23.79
CA VAL A 241 26.87 11.86 22.79
C VAL A 241 28.25 11.96 23.46
N GLY A 242 29.17 11.04 23.10
CA GLY A 242 30.51 10.91 23.69
C GLY A 242 30.54 10.02 24.93
N GLU A 243 29.40 9.59 25.45
CA GLU A 243 29.34 8.67 26.59
C GLU A 243 29.80 7.27 26.18
N THR A 244 30.68 6.66 27.02
CA THR A 244 31.08 5.29 26.87
C THR A 244 30.12 4.41 27.62
N VAL A 245 29.58 3.40 26.95
CA VAL A 245 28.68 2.40 27.53
C VAL A 245 29.31 1.00 27.45
N ILE A 246 28.94 0.14 28.38
CA ILE A 246 29.26 -1.27 28.32
C ILE A 246 28.02 -2.08 27.91
N THR A 247 28.23 -3.32 27.49
CA THR A 247 27.16 -4.26 27.17
C THR A 247 26.14 -4.34 28.32
N GLY A 248 24.85 -4.13 28.03
CA GLY A 248 23.78 -4.23 29.02
C GLY A 248 23.44 -2.94 29.75
N ASP A 249 24.21 -1.86 29.57
CA ASP A 249 23.87 -0.54 30.12
C ASP A 249 22.55 -0.04 29.55
N GLN A 250 21.72 0.55 30.40
CA GLN A 250 20.45 1.12 29.99
C GLN A 250 20.70 2.43 29.24
N ILE A 251 20.37 2.45 27.94
CA ILE A 251 20.54 3.64 27.08
C ILE A 251 19.24 4.42 26.85
N GLY A 252 18.09 3.83 27.24
CA GLY A 252 16.79 4.47 27.09
C GLY A 252 15.64 3.51 27.32
N THR A 253 14.47 3.88 26.81
CA THR A 253 13.25 3.08 26.95
C THR A 253 12.47 2.98 25.65
N VAL A 254 11.79 1.85 25.46
CA VAL A 254 10.92 1.56 24.31
C VAL A 254 9.79 2.60 24.24
N GLY A 255 9.57 3.11 23.06
CA GLY A 255 8.52 4.08 22.75
C GLY A 255 7.81 3.81 21.43
N SER A 256 7.25 4.89 20.87
CA SER A 256 6.59 4.90 19.56
C SER A 256 6.74 6.31 18.96
N THR A 257 7.93 6.90 19.04
CA THR A 257 8.20 8.23 18.52
C THR A 257 8.63 8.16 17.05
N GLY A 258 8.42 9.25 16.31
CA GLY A 258 8.65 9.25 14.87
C GLY A 258 7.58 8.48 14.09
N ARG A 259 7.96 7.83 12.99
CA ARG A 259 7.05 7.02 12.16
C ARG A 259 6.95 5.60 12.72
N SER A 260 6.08 5.39 13.66
CA SER A 260 5.87 4.10 14.33
C SER A 260 4.37 3.78 14.43
N THR A 261 4.00 2.52 14.25
CA THR A 261 2.61 2.04 14.34
C THR A 261 2.21 1.61 15.75
N GLY A 262 3.17 1.53 16.68
CA GLY A 262 2.93 1.11 18.07
C GLY A 262 4.24 0.93 18.84
N PRO A 263 4.20 0.69 20.15
CA PRO A 263 5.40 0.59 20.95
C PRO A 263 6.31 -0.58 20.53
N HIS A 264 7.49 -0.27 20.06
CA HIS A 264 8.54 -1.23 19.70
C HIS A 264 9.92 -0.55 19.69
N LEU A 265 10.97 -1.33 19.75
CA LEU A 265 12.32 -0.94 19.38
C LEU A 265 12.58 -1.39 17.94
N HIS A 266 12.91 -0.48 17.06
CA HIS A 266 13.53 -0.79 15.77
C HIS A 266 15.04 -0.79 15.97
N PHE A 267 15.67 -1.94 15.69
CA PHE A 267 17.09 -2.20 15.97
C PHE A 267 17.82 -2.55 14.69
N GLU A 268 18.87 -1.76 14.36
CA GLU A 268 19.75 -2.00 13.21
C GLU A 268 21.17 -2.32 13.66
N VAL A 269 21.85 -3.14 12.87
CA VAL A 269 23.30 -3.30 12.90
C VAL A 269 23.84 -2.83 11.56
N ARG A 270 24.81 -1.93 11.58
CA ARG A 270 25.50 -1.44 10.39
C ARG A 270 26.99 -1.73 10.47
N LEU A 271 27.54 -2.17 9.34
CA LEU A 271 28.96 -2.37 9.15
C LEU A 271 29.47 -1.43 8.06
N LYS A 272 30.63 -0.81 8.30
CA LYS A 272 31.34 -0.02 7.25
C LYS A 272 31.73 -0.89 6.05
N ASN A 273 32.03 -2.18 6.30
CA ASN A 273 32.26 -3.18 5.27
C ASN A 273 31.36 -4.41 5.50
N PRO A 274 30.14 -4.40 4.97
CA PRO A 274 29.19 -5.50 5.19
C PRO A 274 29.63 -6.83 4.59
N SER A 275 30.54 -6.84 3.61
CA SER A 275 31.08 -8.06 3.01
C SER A 275 31.99 -8.84 3.97
N SER A 276 32.43 -8.25 5.09
CA SER A 276 33.22 -8.90 6.13
C SER A 276 32.37 -9.65 7.16
N ALA A 277 31.02 -9.48 7.13
CA ALA A 277 30.15 -10.19 8.04
C ALA A 277 30.13 -11.69 7.70
N ASN A 278 30.61 -12.51 8.63
CA ASN A 278 30.57 -13.99 8.52
C ASN A 278 29.15 -14.48 8.84
N CYS A 279 28.19 -14.15 7.96
CA CYS A 279 26.79 -14.46 8.12
C CYS A 279 26.28 -15.28 6.94
N SER A 280 25.94 -16.54 7.19
CA SER A 280 25.42 -17.49 6.20
C SER A 280 23.97 -17.20 5.75
N LEU A 281 23.36 -16.10 6.17
CA LEU A 281 21.99 -15.77 5.86
C LEU A 281 21.89 -15.02 4.53
N PRO A 282 20.95 -15.41 3.62
CA PRO A 282 21.03 -15.15 2.19
C PRO A 282 20.61 -13.74 1.74
N TYR A 283 20.47 -12.74 2.60
CA TYR A 283 19.97 -11.43 2.20
C TYR A 283 20.83 -10.27 2.70
N LEU A 284 21.87 -9.96 1.92
CA LEU A 284 22.36 -8.60 1.87
C LEU A 284 21.37 -7.83 1.00
N ASP A 285 20.66 -6.86 1.58
CA ASP A 285 19.91 -5.87 0.80
C ASP A 285 20.90 -5.19 -0.16
N PRO A 286 20.70 -5.23 -1.49
CA PRO A 286 21.59 -4.54 -2.43
C PRO A 286 21.55 -3.01 -2.25
N THR A 287 20.57 -2.48 -1.52
CA THR A 287 20.49 -1.07 -1.10
C THR A 287 21.00 -0.86 0.32
N SER A 288 21.78 -1.78 0.86
CA SER A 288 21.96 -1.99 2.31
C SER A 288 22.61 -0.83 3.09
N ARG A 289 23.22 0.15 2.42
CA ARG A 289 23.89 1.26 3.13
C ARG A 289 24.59 0.81 4.42
N GLY A 290 25.27 -0.34 4.36
CA GLY A 290 25.93 -0.96 5.50
C GLY A 290 25.05 -1.77 6.46
N ARG A 291 23.72 -1.84 6.26
CA ARG A 291 22.82 -2.66 7.11
C ARG A 291 23.11 -4.13 6.93
N VAL A 292 23.23 -4.83 8.03
CA VAL A 292 23.40 -6.28 8.07
C VAL A 292 22.33 -6.90 8.97
N ASN A 293 22.08 -8.19 8.77
CA ASN A 293 21.07 -8.90 9.56
C ASN A 293 21.48 -8.96 11.05
N PRO A 294 20.72 -8.32 11.97
CA PRO A 294 21.05 -8.35 13.40
C PRO A 294 21.15 -9.76 14.00
N TYR A 295 20.38 -10.73 13.47
CA TYR A 295 20.43 -12.12 13.95
C TYR A 295 21.79 -12.79 13.75
N CYS A 296 22.67 -12.26 12.90
CA CYS A 296 24.01 -12.79 12.73
C CYS A 296 24.92 -12.54 13.95
N PHE A 297 24.54 -11.58 14.78
CA PHE A 297 25.34 -11.11 15.91
C PHE A 297 24.64 -11.34 17.24
N LEU A 298 23.32 -11.37 17.28
CA LEU A 298 22.55 -11.56 18.52
C LEU A 298 22.70 -12.99 19.06
N ASP A 299 22.98 -13.10 20.39
CA ASP A 299 23.06 -14.37 21.12
C ASP A 299 21.67 -14.87 21.56
#